data_1d994f01c4181287b720ea50ed3795fa
#
_entry.id   1d994f01c4181287b720ea50ed3795fa
#
_cell.length_a   1.000
_cell.length_b   1.000
_cell.length_c   1.000
_cell.angle_alpha   90.00
_cell.angle_beta   90.00
_cell.angle_gamma   90.00
#
_symmetry.space_group_name_H-M   'P 1'
#
loop_
_entity.id
_entity.type
_entity.pdbx_description
1 polymer ?
#
loop_
_entity_poly.entity_id
_entity_poly.type
_entity_poly.pdbx_seq_one_letter_code
_entity_poly.pdbx_strand_id
1 'polypeptide(L)'
;MAIHLPLEQPVILPPDPDDSAQQVAAALAAFQAGQSTASAYRGQLNAIAARYPTCLNAWAALGELALPDDVIAAYAFFRVGYHRGLDRARGSGWRGTQQLRWEDEGNRGFLRCLYGLMCAATAIGEEAEVTRIQQFLLELDPSNHFGLERL
;
A
#
# COMPACT_ATOMS: atom_id res chain seq x y z
N MET A 1 -36.56 1.13 -21.29
CA MET A 1 -35.97 -0.01 -20.60
C MET A 1 -34.59 0.38 -20.10
N ALA A 2 -34.42 0.51 -18.80
CA ALA A 2 -33.09 0.78 -18.23
C ALA A 2 -32.25 -0.49 -18.35
N ILE A 3 -31.13 -0.41 -19.06
CA ILE A 3 -30.15 -1.49 -19.09
C ILE A 3 -29.45 -1.46 -17.74
N HIS A 4 -29.76 -2.40 -16.88
CA HIS A 4 -29.03 -2.63 -15.64
C HIS A 4 -27.72 -3.34 -16.04
N LEU A 5 -26.66 -2.56 -16.20
CA LEU A 5 -25.33 -3.14 -16.29
C LEU A 5 -25.03 -3.76 -14.91
N PRO A 6 -24.59 -5.02 -14.86
CA PRO A 6 -24.18 -5.60 -13.59
C PRO A 6 -23.04 -4.77 -13.02
N LEU A 7 -23.15 -4.42 -11.73
CA LEU A 7 -22.07 -3.76 -11.01
C LEU A 7 -20.82 -4.62 -11.11
N GLU A 8 -19.70 -4.00 -11.48
CA GLU A 8 -18.43 -4.71 -11.52
C GLU A 8 -18.09 -5.24 -10.12
N GLN A 9 -17.68 -6.51 -10.07
CA GLN A 9 -17.29 -7.12 -8.81
C GLN A 9 -15.97 -6.53 -8.33
N PRO A 10 -15.82 -6.27 -7.02
CA PRO A 10 -14.54 -5.87 -6.45
C PRO A 10 -13.46 -6.91 -6.73
N VAL A 11 -12.22 -6.43 -6.86
CA VAL A 11 -11.06 -7.30 -7.03
C VAL A 11 -10.38 -7.49 -5.67
N ILE A 12 -9.97 -8.72 -5.38
CA ILE A 12 -9.17 -9.04 -4.21
C ILE A 12 -7.81 -9.49 -4.71
N LEU A 13 -6.75 -8.79 -4.31
CA LEU A 13 -5.40 -9.14 -4.70
C LEU A 13 -5.00 -10.46 -4.03
N PRO A 14 -4.30 -11.35 -4.75
CA PRO A 14 -3.69 -12.51 -4.11
C PRO A 14 -2.69 -12.06 -3.04
N PRO A 15 -2.43 -12.92 -2.03
CA PRO A 15 -1.51 -12.57 -0.95
C PRO A 15 -0.09 -12.34 -1.46
N ASP A 16 0.73 -11.68 -0.64
CA ASP A 16 2.17 -11.59 -0.84
C ASP A 16 2.79 -13.00 -0.94
N PRO A 17 3.93 -13.15 -1.64
CA PRO A 17 4.51 -14.47 -1.88
C PRO A 17 4.90 -15.19 -0.60
N ASP A 18 4.71 -16.50 -0.58
CA ASP A 18 5.04 -17.40 0.54
C ASP A 18 4.48 -16.87 1.88
N ASP A 19 5.29 -16.80 2.92
CA ASP A 19 4.96 -16.24 4.22
C ASP A 19 5.52 -14.82 4.43
N SER A 20 5.85 -14.11 3.35
CA SER A 20 6.52 -12.80 3.44
C SER A 20 5.71 -11.76 4.22
N ALA A 21 4.39 -11.73 4.05
CA ALA A 21 3.54 -10.81 4.82
C ALA A 21 3.59 -11.11 6.32
N GLN A 22 3.61 -12.38 6.70
CA GLN A 22 3.73 -12.82 8.09
C GLN A 22 5.11 -12.47 8.67
N GLN A 23 6.17 -12.57 7.86
CA GLN A 23 7.52 -12.13 8.26
C GLN A 23 7.55 -10.62 8.56
N VAL A 24 6.92 -9.81 7.71
CA VAL A 24 6.79 -8.37 7.95
C VAL A 24 6.02 -8.09 9.23
N ALA A 25 4.88 -8.76 9.43
CA ALA A 25 4.07 -8.59 10.63
C ALA A 25 4.82 -8.97 11.91
N ALA A 26 5.59 -10.06 11.89
CA ALA A 26 6.40 -10.49 13.02
C ALA A 26 7.52 -9.48 13.32
N ALA A 27 8.19 -8.96 12.31
CA ALA A 27 9.23 -7.94 12.47
C ALA A 27 8.66 -6.64 13.05
N LEU A 28 7.50 -6.22 12.59
CA LEU A 28 6.80 -5.03 13.12
C LEU A 28 6.40 -5.23 14.58
N ALA A 29 5.84 -6.38 14.92
CA ALA A 29 5.43 -6.70 16.29
C ALA A 29 6.62 -6.66 17.26
N ALA A 30 7.76 -7.21 16.87
CA ALA A 30 8.99 -7.18 17.68
C ALA A 30 9.48 -5.73 17.85
N PHE A 31 9.45 -4.93 16.81
CA PHE A 31 9.85 -3.52 16.87
C PHE A 31 8.90 -2.71 17.79
N GLN A 32 7.60 -2.88 17.65
CA GLN A 32 6.61 -2.21 18.49
C GLN A 32 6.69 -2.62 19.94
N ALA A 33 7.09 -3.86 20.23
CA ALA A 33 7.31 -4.35 21.58
C ALA A 33 8.65 -3.92 22.18
N GLY A 34 9.46 -3.14 21.48
CA GLY A 34 10.77 -2.69 21.94
C GLY A 34 11.86 -3.79 21.91
N GLN A 35 11.61 -4.89 21.21
CA GLN A 35 12.54 -6.04 21.12
C GLN A 35 13.57 -5.88 20.00
N SER A 36 13.44 -4.87 19.16
CA SER A 36 14.43 -4.56 18.13
C SER A 36 14.55 -3.05 17.95
N THR A 37 15.73 -2.61 17.50
CA THR A 37 15.98 -1.20 17.15
C THR A 37 15.37 -0.88 15.79
N ALA A 38 15.18 0.42 15.49
CA ALA A 38 14.75 0.86 14.16
C ALA A 38 15.70 0.38 13.06
N SER A 39 17.00 0.40 13.32
CA SER A 39 18.02 -0.08 12.36
C SER A 39 17.90 -1.59 12.11
N ALA A 40 17.71 -2.38 13.15
CA ALA A 40 17.51 -3.82 13.01
C ALA A 40 16.20 -4.15 12.30
N TYR A 41 15.13 -3.45 12.62
CA TYR A 41 13.84 -3.60 11.94
C TYR A 41 13.97 -3.25 10.44
N ARG A 42 14.61 -2.14 10.10
CA ARG A 42 14.87 -1.78 8.70
C ARG A 42 15.67 -2.86 7.99
N GLY A 43 16.70 -3.42 8.63
CA GLY A 43 17.50 -4.50 8.07
C GLY A 43 16.67 -5.75 7.77
N GLN A 44 15.74 -6.11 8.66
CA GLN A 44 14.81 -7.22 8.45
C GLN A 44 13.88 -6.95 7.25
N LEU A 45 13.31 -5.75 7.17
CA LEU A 45 12.45 -5.36 6.05
C LEU A 45 13.20 -5.37 4.73
N ASN A 46 14.44 -4.86 4.71
CA ASN A 46 15.31 -4.89 3.53
C ASN A 46 15.54 -6.32 3.05
N ALA A 47 15.82 -7.24 3.98
CA ALA A 47 16.03 -8.66 3.65
C ALA A 47 14.77 -9.30 3.06
N ILE A 48 13.60 -8.99 3.61
CA ILE A 48 12.32 -9.49 3.09
C ILE A 48 12.05 -8.94 1.69
N ALA A 49 12.22 -7.64 1.48
CA ALA A 49 12.03 -7.01 0.17
C ALA A 49 13.01 -7.53 -0.88
N ALA A 50 14.26 -7.80 -0.49
CA ALA A 50 15.27 -8.36 -1.38
C ALA A 50 14.92 -9.80 -1.81
N ARG A 51 14.41 -10.60 -0.87
CA ARG A 51 14.00 -11.97 -1.16
C ARG A 51 12.67 -12.04 -1.91
N TYR A 52 11.74 -11.15 -1.56
CA TYR A 52 10.40 -11.09 -2.11
C TYR A 52 10.09 -9.68 -2.65
N PRO A 53 10.64 -9.33 -3.83
CA PRO A 53 10.47 -7.96 -4.36
C PRO A 53 9.01 -7.57 -4.65
N THR A 54 8.11 -8.54 -4.70
CA THR A 54 6.68 -8.30 -4.90
C THR A 54 5.88 -8.26 -3.59
N CYS A 55 6.55 -8.36 -2.44
CA CYS A 55 5.90 -8.25 -1.13
C CYS A 55 5.47 -6.80 -0.87
N LEU A 56 4.20 -6.51 -1.06
CA LEU A 56 3.68 -5.14 -0.90
C LEU A 56 3.76 -4.67 0.55
N ASN A 57 3.54 -5.57 1.50
CA ASN A 57 3.66 -5.23 2.92
C ASN A 57 5.08 -4.81 3.31
N ALA A 58 6.11 -5.38 2.69
CA ALA A 58 7.49 -4.96 2.94
C ALA A 58 7.75 -3.52 2.47
N TRP A 59 7.32 -3.18 1.25
CA TRP A 59 7.48 -1.82 0.74
C TRP A 59 6.67 -0.81 1.55
N ALA A 60 5.45 -1.16 1.96
CA ALA A 60 4.64 -0.31 2.82
C ALA A 60 5.34 -0.06 4.16
N ALA A 61 5.84 -1.11 4.81
CA ALA A 61 6.52 -1.00 6.10
C ALA A 61 7.81 -0.18 6.00
N LEU A 62 8.61 -0.38 4.94
CA LEU A 62 9.81 0.43 4.70
C LEU A 62 9.47 1.92 4.55
N GLY A 63 8.42 2.22 3.78
CA GLY A 63 7.95 3.60 3.62
C GLY A 63 7.48 4.21 4.92
N GLU A 64 6.67 3.48 5.68
CA GLU A 64 6.15 3.93 6.98
C GLU A 64 7.27 4.18 7.99
N LEU A 65 8.29 3.34 8.01
CA LEU A 65 9.46 3.53 8.87
C LEU A 65 10.29 4.76 8.47
N ALA A 66 10.47 4.99 7.17
CA ALA A 66 11.28 6.09 6.65
C ALA A 66 10.58 7.45 6.75
N LEU A 67 9.25 7.49 6.68
CA LEU A 67 8.48 8.72 6.49
C LEU A 67 8.80 9.85 7.49
N PRO A 68 8.98 9.61 8.80
CA PRO A 68 9.27 10.69 9.75
C PRO A 68 10.62 11.40 9.50
N ASP A 69 11.63 10.66 9.03
CA ASP A 69 13.01 11.17 9.00
C ASP A 69 13.57 11.33 7.59
N ASP A 70 13.08 10.57 6.63
CA ASP A 70 13.56 10.54 5.25
C ASP A 70 12.38 10.42 4.27
N VAL A 71 11.76 11.55 4.01
CA VAL A 71 10.56 11.63 3.15
C VAL A 71 10.85 11.12 1.74
N ILE A 72 12.02 11.42 1.19
CA ILE A 72 12.37 11.01 -0.18
C ILE A 72 12.54 9.49 -0.27
N ALA A 73 13.20 8.87 0.72
CA ALA A 73 13.27 7.41 0.78
C ALA A 73 11.86 6.80 0.93
N ALA A 74 11.03 7.37 1.80
CA ALA A 74 9.64 6.94 1.97
C ALA A 74 8.86 7.02 0.66
N TYR A 75 8.95 8.14 -0.04
CA TYR A 75 8.34 8.33 -1.36
C TYR A 75 8.74 7.22 -2.33
N ALA A 76 10.03 6.90 -2.39
CA ALA A 76 10.55 5.85 -3.26
C ALA A 76 10.02 4.47 -2.88
N PHE A 77 10.02 4.11 -1.60
CA PHE A 77 9.49 2.83 -1.13
C PHE A 77 8.01 2.67 -1.44
N PHE A 78 7.20 3.67 -1.13
CA PHE A 78 5.77 3.64 -1.43
C PHE A 78 5.51 3.58 -2.93
N ARG A 79 6.29 4.29 -3.72
CA ARG A 79 6.18 4.28 -5.18
C ARG A 79 6.45 2.90 -5.77
N VAL A 80 7.47 2.21 -5.28
CA VAL A 80 7.76 0.83 -5.69
C VAL A 80 6.59 -0.07 -5.32
N GLY A 81 6.10 -0.01 -4.09
CA GLY A 81 4.94 -0.79 -3.65
C GLY A 81 3.69 -0.51 -4.46
N TYR A 82 3.45 0.75 -4.77
CA TYR A 82 2.33 1.16 -5.64
C TYR A 82 2.43 0.51 -7.03
N HIS A 83 3.57 0.61 -7.69
CA HIS A 83 3.75 0.02 -9.02
C HIS A 83 3.65 -1.51 -9.01
N ARG A 84 4.25 -2.17 -8.02
CA ARG A 84 4.13 -3.62 -7.85
C ARG A 84 2.68 -4.02 -7.59
N GLY A 85 1.96 -3.23 -6.82
CA GLY A 85 0.54 -3.46 -6.55
C GLY A 85 -0.33 -3.30 -7.80
N LEU A 86 -0.06 -2.28 -8.62
CA LEU A 86 -0.75 -2.11 -9.91
C LEU A 86 -0.53 -3.32 -10.83
N ASP A 87 0.69 -3.81 -10.92
CA ASP A 87 1.00 -5.00 -11.72
C ASP A 87 0.22 -6.21 -11.23
N ARG A 88 0.16 -6.41 -9.91
CA ARG A 88 -0.61 -7.50 -9.30
C ARG A 88 -2.11 -7.34 -9.55
N ALA A 89 -2.63 -6.13 -9.42
CA ALA A 89 -4.04 -5.83 -9.67
C ALA A 89 -4.42 -6.14 -11.12
N ARG A 90 -3.63 -5.67 -12.07
CA ARG A 90 -3.85 -5.94 -13.50
C ARG A 90 -3.75 -7.42 -13.81
N GLY A 91 -2.80 -8.12 -13.22
CA GLY A 91 -2.67 -9.57 -13.33
C GLY A 91 -3.84 -10.34 -12.71
N SER A 92 -4.61 -9.72 -11.83
CA SER A 92 -5.78 -10.29 -11.15
C SER A 92 -7.10 -9.89 -11.79
N GLY A 93 -7.07 -9.22 -12.94
CA GLY A 93 -8.27 -8.83 -13.69
C GLY A 93 -8.80 -7.43 -13.41
N TRP A 94 -8.09 -6.62 -12.61
CA TRP A 94 -8.44 -5.22 -12.41
C TRP A 94 -8.19 -4.41 -13.70
N ARG A 95 -9.21 -3.64 -14.12
CA ARG A 95 -9.20 -2.87 -15.38
C ARG A 95 -9.34 -1.37 -15.18
N GLY A 96 -9.23 -0.89 -13.96
CA GLY A 96 -9.22 0.52 -13.63
C GLY A 96 -10.51 1.06 -13.01
N THR A 97 -11.59 0.29 -12.99
CA THR A 97 -12.91 0.72 -12.49
C THR A 97 -13.40 -0.08 -11.29
N GLN A 98 -12.90 -1.28 -11.09
CA GLN A 98 -13.29 -2.12 -9.96
C GLN A 98 -12.71 -1.59 -8.65
N GLN A 99 -13.42 -1.85 -7.55
CA GLN A 99 -12.95 -1.53 -6.22
C GLN A 99 -11.87 -2.52 -5.76
N LEU A 100 -10.95 -2.01 -4.95
CA LEU A 100 -9.94 -2.76 -4.18
C LEU A 100 -10.12 -2.33 -2.72
N ARG A 101 -11.00 -3.02 -2.00
CA ARG A 101 -11.50 -2.55 -0.70
C ARG A 101 -10.57 -2.91 0.45
N TRP A 102 -10.51 -2.04 1.45
CA TRP A 102 -9.74 -2.29 2.67
C TRP A 102 -10.23 -3.50 3.47
N GLU A 103 -11.52 -3.80 3.43
CA GLU A 103 -12.08 -4.98 4.12
C GLU A 103 -11.45 -6.29 3.66
N ASP A 104 -10.98 -6.34 2.43
CA ASP A 104 -10.27 -7.49 1.87
C ASP A 104 -8.78 -7.39 2.21
N GLU A 105 -8.30 -8.25 3.09
CA GLU A 105 -6.95 -8.19 3.65
C GLU A 105 -5.86 -8.18 2.57
N GLY A 106 -6.05 -8.92 1.49
CA GLY A 106 -5.11 -8.97 0.36
C GLY A 106 -4.84 -7.63 -0.30
N ASN A 107 -5.75 -6.65 -0.16
CA ASN A 107 -5.63 -5.33 -0.77
C ASN A 107 -4.86 -4.33 0.11
N ARG A 108 -4.68 -4.62 1.39
CA ARG A 108 -4.21 -3.64 2.38
C ARG A 108 -2.80 -3.17 2.13
N GLY A 109 -1.90 -4.04 1.72
CA GLY A 109 -0.52 -3.66 1.40
C GLY A 109 -0.46 -2.63 0.27
N PHE A 110 -1.26 -2.83 -0.77
CA PHE A 110 -1.38 -1.88 -1.89
C PHE A 110 -1.96 -0.54 -1.44
N LEU A 111 -3.06 -0.57 -0.70
CA LEU A 111 -3.72 0.65 -0.22
C LEU A 111 -2.82 1.43 0.76
N ARG A 112 -2.06 0.75 1.60
CA ARG A 112 -1.07 1.39 2.48
C ARG A 112 0.04 2.08 1.68
N CYS A 113 0.50 1.47 0.60
CA CYS A 113 1.49 2.11 -0.28
C CYS A 113 0.93 3.36 -0.94
N LEU A 114 -0.31 3.32 -1.41
CA LEU A 114 -0.97 4.49 -1.99
C LEU A 114 -1.12 5.62 -0.98
N TYR A 115 -1.65 5.31 0.20
CA TYR A 115 -1.82 6.31 1.26
C TYR A 115 -0.49 6.89 1.71
N GLY A 116 0.51 6.04 1.88
CA GLY A 116 1.86 6.48 2.25
C GLY A 116 2.48 7.40 1.20
N LEU A 117 2.31 7.09 -0.08
CA LEU A 117 2.76 7.95 -1.18
C LEU A 117 2.07 9.31 -1.12
N MET A 118 0.76 9.34 -0.84
CA MET A 118 0.04 10.59 -0.66
C MET A 118 0.60 11.41 0.49
N CYS A 119 0.93 10.79 1.61
CA CYS A 119 1.55 11.45 2.76
C CYS A 119 2.93 12.02 2.40
N ALA A 120 3.76 11.25 1.72
CA ALA A 120 5.09 11.69 1.27
C ALA A 120 4.98 12.83 0.25
N ALA A 121 4.05 12.74 -0.70
CA ALA A 121 3.78 13.79 -1.67
C ALA A 121 3.31 15.08 -0.99
N THR A 122 2.45 14.97 0.02
CA THR A 122 2.02 16.10 0.84
C THR A 122 3.22 16.79 1.50
N ALA A 123 4.11 16.01 2.08
CA ALA A 123 5.27 16.54 2.79
C ALA A 123 6.24 17.31 1.88
N ILE A 124 6.32 16.96 0.60
CA ILE A 124 7.17 17.66 -0.37
C ILE A 124 6.42 18.70 -1.21
N GLY A 125 5.12 18.89 -0.97
CA GLY A 125 4.31 19.89 -1.67
C GLY A 125 3.89 19.50 -3.09
N GLU A 126 3.87 18.21 -3.43
CA GLU A 126 3.45 17.70 -4.74
C GLU A 126 1.90 17.60 -4.81
N GLU A 127 1.24 18.74 -4.85
CA GLU A 127 -0.22 18.86 -4.69
C GLU A 127 -1.02 18.09 -5.73
N ALA A 128 -0.57 18.09 -6.99
CA ALA A 128 -1.26 17.37 -8.07
C ALA A 128 -1.29 15.87 -7.81
N GLU A 129 -0.20 15.31 -7.28
CA GLU A 129 -0.10 13.89 -6.93
C GLU A 129 -0.96 13.55 -5.71
N VAL A 130 -0.99 14.44 -4.72
CA VAL A 130 -1.87 14.28 -3.54
C VAL A 130 -3.33 14.17 -3.98
N THR A 131 -3.80 15.10 -4.82
CA THR A 131 -5.17 15.11 -5.32
C THR A 131 -5.49 13.85 -6.12
N ARG A 132 -4.59 13.44 -6.99
CA ARG A 132 -4.75 12.24 -7.82
C ARG A 132 -4.90 10.99 -6.97
N ILE A 133 -4.03 10.81 -5.99
CA ILE A 133 -4.04 9.62 -5.13
C ILE A 133 -5.26 9.65 -4.20
N GLN A 134 -5.60 10.80 -3.65
CA GLN A 134 -6.79 10.94 -2.80
C GLN A 134 -8.05 10.49 -3.54
N GLN A 135 -8.26 10.99 -4.74
CA GLN A 135 -9.39 10.60 -5.57
C GLN A 135 -9.35 9.09 -5.86
N PHE A 136 -8.19 8.57 -6.24
CA PHE A 136 -8.01 7.17 -6.56
C PHE A 136 -8.33 6.26 -5.36
N LEU A 137 -7.84 6.60 -4.17
CA LEU A 137 -8.14 5.85 -2.94
C LEU A 137 -9.65 5.83 -2.63
N LEU A 138 -10.33 6.96 -2.80
CA LEU A 138 -11.78 7.04 -2.57
C LEU A 138 -12.57 6.19 -3.58
N GLU A 139 -12.10 6.11 -4.82
CA GLU A 139 -12.71 5.26 -5.85
C GLU A 139 -12.47 3.77 -5.58
N LEU A 140 -11.25 3.41 -5.17
CA LEU A 140 -10.89 2.02 -4.86
C LEU A 140 -11.60 1.51 -3.61
N ASP A 141 -11.65 2.32 -2.57
CA ASP A 141 -12.21 1.97 -1.27
C ASP A 141 -13.20 3.03 -0.80
N PRO A 142 -14.47 2.97 -1.24
CA PRO A 142 -15.48 3.96 -0.84
C PRO A 142 -15.78 3.97 0.66
N SER A 143 -15.43 2.92 1.41
CA SER A 143 -15.54 2.89 2.87
C SER A 143 -14.62 3.92 3.54
N ASN A 144 -13.61 4.39 2.80
CA ASN A 144 -12.71 5.45 3.24
C ASN A 144 -11.99 5.11 4.55
N HIS A 145 -11.29 3.99 4.55
CA HIS A 145 -10.56 3.50 5.73
C HIS A 145 -9.61 4.57 6.31
N PHE A 146 -8.94 5.33 5.45
CA PHE A 146 -7.96 6.34 5.88
C PHE A 146 -8.59 7.67 6.30
N GLY A 147 -9.90 7.82 6.20
CA GLY A 147 -10.59 9.04 6.62
C GLY A 147 -10.24 10.26 5.77
N LEU A 148 -10.11 10.08 4.46
CA LEU A 148 -9.77 11.17 3.54
C LEU A 148 -10.95 12.11 3.35
N GLU A 149 -10.65 13.41 3.12
CA GLU A 149 -11.69 14.36 2.72
C GLU A 149 -12.21 14.00 1.33
N ARG A 150 -13.52 14.08 1.18
CA ARG A 150 -14.17 13.85 -0.11
C ARG A 150 -14.11 15.14 -0.92
N LEU A 151 -13.65 15.02 -2.15
CA LEU A 151 -13.57 16.14 -3.09
C LEU A 151 -14.94 16.47 -3.72
#